data_60864b9bccfca49be9ee4a26a5f7ac66
#
_entry.id   60864b9bccfca49be9ee4a26a5f7ac66
#
_cell.length_a   1.000
_cell.length_b   1.000
_cell.length_c   1.000
_cell.angle_alpha   90.00
_cell.angle_beta   90.00
_cell.angle_gamma   90.00
#
_symmetry.space_group_name_H-M   'P 1'
#
loop_
_entity.id
_entity.type
_entity.pdbx_description
1 polymer ?
#
loop_
_entity_poly.entity_id
_entity_poly.type
_entity_poly.pdbx_seq_one_letter_code
_entity_poly.pdbx_strand_id
1 'polypeptide(L)' 'MRLGKYLSSLTKPELEELKENLNLTDDELGVFCGLAKGRSKLRIAEDCLVSVSTVSNRIKTIQTKFNRL' A
#
# COMPACT_ATOMS: atom_id res chain seq x y z
N MET A 1 -10.56 7.35 6.54
CA MET A 1 -9.62 6.36 7.14
C MET A 1 -8.30 6.41 6.41
N ARG A 2 -7.21 6.37 7.15
CA ARG A 2 -5.87 6.33 6.53
C ARG A 2 -5.52 4.88 6.23
N LEU A 3 -5.28 4.59 4.96
CA LEU A 3 -4.97 3.24 4.51
C LEU A 3 -3.74 2.66 5.20
N GLY A 4 -2.66 3.44 5.32
CA GLY A 4 -1.44 2.98 5.97
C GLY A 4 -1.65 2.58 7.42
N LYS A 5 -2.41 3.37 8.18
CA LYS A 5 -2.73 3.06 9.57
C LYS A 5 -3.56 1.79 9.68
N TYR A 6 -4.53 1.62 8.80
CA TYR A 6 -5.34 0.41 8.75
C TYR A 6 -4.48 -0.83 8.46
N LEU A 7 -3.65 -0.76 7.43
CA LEU A 7 -2.81 -1.88 7.03
C LEU A 7 -1.80 -2.27 8.11
N SER A 8 -1.23 -1.29 8.82
CA SER A 8 -0.24 -1.56 9.86
C SER A 8 -0.85 -2.23 11.10
N SER A 9 -2.18 -2.19 11.24
CA SER A 9 -2.88 -2.84 12.35
C SER A 9 -3.28 -4.28 12.06
N LEU A 10 -3.14 -4.74 10.81
CA LEU A 10 -3.54 -6.08 10.41
C LEU A 10 -2.45 -7.11 10.73
N THR A 11 -2.87 -8.35 10.99
CA THR A 11 -1.95 -9.47 11.13
C THR A 11 -1.41 -9.88 9.75
N LYS A 12 -0.34 -10.66 9.75
CA LYS A 12 0.27 -11.14 8.50
C LYS A 12 -0.71 -11.92 7.62
N PRO A 13 -1.49 -12.90 8.15
CA PRO A 13 -2.49 -13.59 7.35
C PRO A 13 -3.55 -12.67 6.77
N GLU A 14 -3.99 -11.67 7.53
CA GLU A 14 -4.98 -10.70 7.05
C GLU A 14 -4.42 -9.86 5.91
N LEU A 15 -3.15 -9.44 6.00
CA LEU A 15 -2.50 -8.68 4.94
C LEU A 15 -2.37 -9.50 3.65
N GLU A 16 -2.02 -10.77 3.77
CA GLU A 16 -1.88 -11.65 2.61
C GLU A 16 -3.23 -11.85 1.90
N GLU A 17 -4.29 -12.08 2.67
CA GLU A 17 -5.62 -12.23 2.12
C GLU A 17 -6.08 -10.95 1.42
N LEU A 18 -5.88 -9.80 2.06
CA LEU A 18 -6.25 -8.51 1.48
C LEU A 18 -5.47 -8.25 0.19
N LYS A 19 -4.18 -8.55 0.18
CA LYS A 19 -3.32 -8.36 -0.98
C LYS A 19 -3.84 -9.16 -2.18
N GLU A 20 -4.25 -10.40 -1.96
CA GLU A 20 -4.84 -11.24 -3.02
C GLU A 20 -6.16 -10.66 -3.51
N ASN A 21 -7.03 -10.24 -2.59
CA ASN A 21 -8.34 -9.69 -2.93
C ASN A 21 -8.24 -8.38 -3.71
N LEU A 22 -7.22 -7.56 -3.45
CA LEU A 22 -7.00 -6.31 -4.14
C LEU A 22 -6.43 -6.50 -5.55
N ASN A 23 -5.84 -7.64 -5.84
CA ASN A 23 -5.26 -7.94 -7.14
C ASN A 23 -4.27 -6.85 -7.59
N LEU A 24 -3.29 -6.58 -6.74
CA LEU A 24 -2.32 -5.50 -6.95
C LEU A 24 -1.27 -5.87 -8.00
N THR A 25 -0.83 -4.85 -8.76
CA THR A 25 0.33 -4.99 -9.64
C THR A 25 1.61 -5.01 -8.80
N ASP A 26 2.74 -5.40 -9.41
CA ASP A 26 4.03 -5.44 -8.72
C ASP A 26 4.40 -4.07 -8.15
N ASP A 27 4.16 -3.00 -8.90
CA ASP A 27 4.43 -1.63 -8.45
C ASP A 27 3.58 -1.27 -7.23
N GLU A 28 2.31 -1.64 -7.27
CA GLU A 28 1.39 -1.39 -6.16
C GLU A 28 1.75 -2.22 -4.94
N LEU A 29 2.24 -3.43 -5.13
CA LEU A 29 2.68 -4.30 -4.04
C LEU A 29 3.80 -3.68 -3.22
N GLY A 30 4.76 -3.05 -3.88
CA GLY A 30 5.86 -2.35 -3.19
C GLY A 30 5.34 -1.28 -2.26
N VAL A 31 4.41 -0.46 -2.73
CA VAL A 31 3.79 0.60 -1.94
C VAL A 31 2.93 0.01 -0.82
N PHE A 32 2.13 -1.00 -1.13
CA PHE A 32 1.29 -1.69 -0.15
C PHE A 32 2.11 -2.23 1.01
N CYS A 33 3.21 -2.91 0.71
CA CYS A 33 4.10 -3.46 1.74
C CYS A 33 4.72 -2.35 2.61
N GLY A 34 5.12 -1.24 2.00
CA GLY A 34 5.64 -0.10 2.76
C GLY A 34 4.60 0.48 3.71
N LEU A 35 3.37 0.64 3.24
CA LEU A 35 2.27 1.11 4.08
C LEU A 35 2.00 0.15 5.25
N ALA A 36 2.00 -1.15 4.98
CA ALA A 36 1.76 -2.16 6.00
C ALA A 36 2.83 -2.16 7.08
N LYS A 37 4.05 -1.77 6.73
CA LYS A 37 5.16 -1.64 7.68
C LYS A 37 5.16 -0.30 8.40
N GLY A 38 4.21 0.57 8.13
CA GLY A 38 4.12 1.88 8.75
C GLY A 38 5.12 2.91 8.23
N ARG A 39 5.69 2.70 7.06
CA ARG A 39 6.67 3.62 6.47
C ARG A 39 6.00 4.86 5.91
N SER A 40 6.71 6.00 5.97
CA SER A 40 6.23 7.24 5.38
C SER A 40 6.28 7.18 3.85
N LYS A 41 5.54 8.07 3.20
CA LYS A 41 5.56 8.18 1.73
C LYS A 41 6.98 8.43 1.20
N LEU A 42 7.75 9.27 1.88
CA LEU A 42 9.12 9.57 1.49
C LEU A 42 9.97 8.31 1.54
N ARG A 43 9.86 7.53 2.60
CA ARG A 43 10.62 6.29 2.75
C ARG A 43 10.23 5.28 1.68
N ILE A 44 8.93 5.15 1.40
CA ILE A 44 8.44 4.26 0.36
C ILE A 44 8.99 4.69 -1.00
N ALA A 45 8.99 5.99 -1.28
CA ALA A 45 9.51 6.52 -2.53
C ALA A 45 11.00 6.18 -2.69
N GLU A 46 11.78 6.32 -1.63
CA GLU A 46 13.20 5.97 -1.64
C GLU A 46 13.40 4.47 -1.89
N ASP A 47 12.63 3.63 -1.20
CA ASP A 47 12.73 2.17 -1.32
C ASP A 47 12.34 1.68 -2.71
N CYS A 48 11.34 2.34 -3.33
CA CYS A 48 10.85 1.97 -4.67
C CYS A 48 11.57 2.69 -5.80
N LEU A 49 12.48 3.62 -5.48
CA LEU A 49 13.22 4.43 -6.46
C LEU A 49 12.29 5.24 -7.37
N VAL A 50 11.26 5.83 -6.79
CA VAL A 50 10.29 6.68 -7.49
C VAL A 50 10.07 7.97 -6.71
N SER A 51 9.35 8.92 -7.31
CA SER A 51 9.02 10.19 -6.63
C SER A 51 7.89 9.97 -5.62
N VAL A 52 7.79 10.91 -4.66
CA VAL A 52 6.69 10.91 -3.68
C VAL A 52 5.34 11.06 -4.39
N SER A 53 5.29 11.86 -5.47
CA SER A 53 4.08 12.01 -6.28
C SER A 53 3.60 10.67 -6.83
N THR A 54 4.53 9.85 -7.33
CA THR A 54 4.22 8.52 -7.84
C THR A 54 3.66 7.63 -6.73
N VAL A 55 4.28 7.67 -5.54
CA VAL A 55 3.78 6.91 -4.38
C VAL A 55 2.36 7.35 -4.03
N SER A 56 2.11 8.66 -3.98
CA SER A 56 0.78 9.20 -3.68
C SER A 56 -0.27 8.69 -4.68
N ASN A 57 0.06 8.68 -5.97
CA ASN A 57 -0.84 8.18 -7.00
C ASN A 57 -1.12 6.69 -6.84
N ARG A 58 -0.11 5.92 -6.52
CA ARG A 58 -0.27 4.47 -6.28
C ARG A 58 -1.12 4.20 -5.04
N ILE A 59 -0.97 5.01 -3.99
CA ILE A 59 -1.80 4.89 -2.79
C ILE A 59 -3.26 5.15 -3.15
N LYS A 60 -3.54 6.17 -3.97
CA LYS A 60 -4.91 6.46 -4.43
C LYS A 60 -5.50 5.27 -5.20
N THR A 61 -4.71 4.65 -6.06
CA THR A 61 -5.15 3.47 -6.83
C THR A 61 -5.47 2.31 -5.90
N ILE A 62 -4.59 2.05 -4.92
CA ILE A 62 -4.82 0.99 -3.93
C ILE A 62 -6.08 1.29 -3.12
N GLN A 63 -6.26 2.55 -2.70
CA GLN A 63 -7.43 2.97 -1.94
C GLN A 63 -8.72 2.74 -2.76
N THR A 64 -8.70 3.05 -4.04
CA THR A 64 -9.83 2.83 -4.93
C THR A 64 -10.17 1.34 -5.02
N LYS A 65 -9.16 0.48 -5.18
CA LYS A 65 -9.36 -0.96 -5.21
C LYS A 65 -9.91 -1.48 -3.89
N PHE A 66 -9.38 -0.97 -2.78
CA PHE A 66 -9.84 -1.31 -1.44
C PHE A 66 -11.31 -0.96 -1.26
N ASN A 67 -11.73 0.20 -1.72
CA ASN A 67 -13.12 0.66 -1.58
C ASN A 67 -14.11 -0.17 -2.40
N ARG A 68 -13.63 -0.96 -3.34
CA ARG A 68 -14.47 -1.83 -4.19
C ARG A 68 -14.66 -3.24 -3.63
N LEU A 69 -14.02 -3.55 -2.52
CA LEU A 69 -14.13 -4.88 -1.91
C LEU A 69 -15.49 -5.13 -1.26
#